data_f72b767ae486d42be312ee5ca0ac63a1
#
_entry.id   f72b767ae486d42be312ee5ca0ac63a1
#
_cell.length_a   1.000
_cell.length_b   1.000
_cell.length_c   1.000
_cell.angle_alpha   90.00
_cell.angle_beta   90.00
_cell.angle_gamma   90.00
#
_symmetry.space_group_name_H-M   'P 1'
#
loop_
_entity.id
_entity.type
_entity.pdbx_description
1 polymer ?
#
loop_
_entity_poly.entity_id
_entity_poly.type
_entity_poly.pdbx_seq_one_letter_code
_entity_poly.pdbx_strand_id
1 'polypeptide(L)'
;MLKEVLQHIEQRTRFVLTSHARPDGDAIGSALACCQILRLLGKDAEVVLHDPVPRIYQPLPFADRVVQTDRVNGNYEAAIILECDSIQRTRLEGLEDRFLISIDHHTSGRPFAHVNWIDPHATATAELVYCLGRAAGVKITAEIATCLYTGLMTDTGSFMFKGTNEHTFALARELVLAGADPFQCARNIYFAHSTAKMRLLGAALTNLHREGPLAWIWVTHEQMERSHAKEEDCEGIVNYALSIQDVEVAAFFREMPDGRYRVSLRSKGGLNVAIIAERFGGGGHECASGCSMDGPLSVAVARMLELIRPTDSTQ
;
A
#
# COMPACT_ATOMS: atom_id res chain seq x y z
N MET A 1 -1.58 -2.75 -23.44
CA MET A 1 -1.07 -3.22 -22.15
C MET A 1 -1.82 -4.47 -21.66
N LEU A 2 -3.12 -4.42 -21.28
CA LEU A 2 -3.86 -5.62 -20.80
C LEU A 2 -3.77 -6.84 -21.75
N LYS A 3 -3.98 -6.64 -23.06
CA LYS A 3 -3.86 -7.73 -24.05
C LYS A 3 -2.47 -8.36 -24.08
N GLU A 4 -1.44 -7.55 -23.94
CA GLU A 4 -0.04 -8.00 -23.91
C GLU A 4 0.26 -8.80 -22.63
N VAL A 5 -0.23 -8.35 -21.47
CA VAL A 5 -0.14 -9.11 -20.22
C VAL A 5 -0.81 -10.48 -20.36
N LEU A 6 -2.03 -10.53 -20.91
CA LEU A 6 -2.75 -11.77 -21.15
C LEU A 6 -2.00 -12.72 -22.10
N GLN A 7 -1.43 -12.19 -23.18
CA GLN A 7 -0.61 -12.98 -24.12
C GLN A 7 0.59 -13.62 -23.43
N HIS A 8 1.27 -12.89 -22.56
CA HIS A 8 2.42 -13.42 -21.81
C HIS A 8 2.02 -14.41 -20.72
N ILE A 9 0.83 -14.23 -20.12
CA ILE A 9 0.25 -15.22 -19.20
C ILE A 9 -0.10 -16.52 -19.96
N GLU A 10 -0.69 -16.41 -21.14
CA GLU A 10 -1.06 -17.58 -21.96
C GLU A 10 0.17 -18.43 -22.33
N GLN A 11 1.26 -17.78 -22.73
CA GLN A 11 2.51 -18.40 -23.18
C GLN A 11 3.33 -19.09 -22.10
N ARG A 12 3.05 -18.87 -20.81
CA ARG A 12 3.83 -19.36 -19.68
C ARG A 12 2.98 -20.18 -18.72
N THR A 13 3.65 -21.01 -17.94
CA THR A 13 2.98 -21.94 -17.03
C THR A 13 3.23 -21.60 -15.56
N ARG A 14 4.45 -21.15 -15.21
CA ARG A 14 4.89 -20.96 -13.82
C ARG A 14 5.18 -19.51 -13.51
N PHE A 15 4.49 -18.99 -12.47
CA PHE A 15 4.55 -17.59 -12.10
C PHE A 15 4.89 -17.41 -10.61
N VAL A 16 5.74 -16.46 -10.31
CA VAL A 16 5.84 -15.86 -8.98
C VAL A 16 5.17 -14.49 -8.99
N LEU A 17 4.37 -14.21 -7.97
CA LEU A 17 3.74 -12.91 -7.77
C LEU A 17 4.34 -12.25 -6.55
N THR A 18 4.56 -10.95 -6.63
CA THR A 18 5.12 -10.18 -5.51
C THR A 18 4.63 -8.74 -5.54
N SER A 19 4.93 -8.00 -4.48
CA SER A 19 4.66 -6.58 -4.34
C SER A 19 5.80 -5.89 -3.58
N HIS A 20 5.62 -4.63 -3.23
CA HIS A 20 6.60 -3.88 -2.44
C HIS A 20 6.77 -4.44 -1.02
N ALA A 21 7.96 -4.24 -0.44
CA ALA A 21 8.22 -4.51 0.97
C ALA A 21 7.29 -3.66 1.87
N ARG A 22 6.92 -4.22 3.03
CA ARG A 22 5.87 -3.68 3.92
C ARG A 22 4.55 -3.51 3.17
N PRO A 23 3.98 -4.62 2.67
CA PRO A 23 2.82 -4.59 1.82
C PRO A 23 1.59 -4.08 2.59
N ASP A 24 0.82 -3.24 1.92
CA ASP A 24 -0.49 -2.76 2.37
C ASP A 24 -1.64 -3.64 1.87
N GLY A 25 -2.87 -3.15 1.99
CA GLY A 25 -4.04 -3.94 1.62
C GLY A 25 -4.21 -4.12 0.12
N ASP A 26 -3.81 -3.14 -0.69
CA ASP A 26 -3.88 -3.31 -2.15
C ASP A 26 -2.77 -4.23 -2.66
N ALA A 27 -1.57 -4.10 -2.14
CA ALA A 27 -0.46 -5.01 -2.43
C ALA A 27 -0.81 -6.49 -2.16
N ILE A 28 -1.35 -6.77 -0.96
CA ILE A 28 -1.75 -8.13 -0.56
C ILE A 28 -2.99 -8.59 -1.34
N GLY A 29 -4.02 -7.76 -1.38
CA GLY A 29 -5.29 -8.09 -2.06
C GLY A 29 -5.09 -8.40 -3.53
N SER A 30 -4.35 -7.55 -4.22
CA SER A 30 -4.03 -7.69 -5.64
C SER A 30 -3.17 -8.93 -5.93
N ALA A 31 -2.12 -9.18 -5.12
CA ALA A 31 -1.27 -10.35 -5.30
C ALA A 31 -2.03 -11.66 -5.09
N LEU A 32 -2.82 -11.76 -4.00
CA LEU A 32 -3.63 -12.94 -3.70
C LEU A 32 -4.72 -13.19 -4.74
N ALA A 33 -5.42 -12.14 -5.19
CA ALA A 33 -6.43 -12.26 -6.22
C ALA A 33 -5.83 -12.67 -7.57
N CYS A 34 -4.74 -12.05 -7.99
CA CYS A 34 -4.04 -12.38 -9.23
C CYS A 34 -3.53 -13.82 -9.22
N CYS A 35 -2.97 -14.29 -8.10
CA CYS A 35 -2.53 -15.67 -7.93
C CYS A 35 -3.70 -16.65 -8.11
N GLN A 36 -4.86 -16.38 -7.51
CA GLN A 36 -6.05 -17.21 -7.64
C GLN A 36 -6.57 -17.23 -9.09
N ILE A 37 -6.59 -16.06 -9.77
CA ILE A 37 -6.96 -15.93 -11.18
C ILE A 37 -6.05 -16.82 -12.06
N LEU A 38 -4.73 -16.73 -11.87
CA LEU A 38 -3.78 -17.54 -12.62
C LEU A 38 -3.99 -19.04 -12.39
N ARG A 39 -4.26 -19.45 -11.16
CA ARG A 39 -4.55 -20.86 -10.83
C ARG A 39 -5.83 -21.35 -11.50
N LEU A 40 -6.88 -20.54 -11.59
CA LEU A 40 -8.10 -20.86 -12.33
C LEU A 40 -7.87 -20.96 -13.85
N LEU A 41 -6.84 -20.29 -14.37
CA LEU A 41 -6.37 -20.45 -15.77
C LEU A 41 -5.46 -21.67 -15.95
N GLY A 42 -5.29 -22.50 -14.92
CA GLY A 42 -4.45 -23.70 -14.97
C GLY A 42 -2.95 -23.42 -14.86
N LYS A 43 -2.56 -22.23 -14.38
CA LYS A 43 -1.17 -21.85 -14.17
C LYS A 43 -0.68 -22.27 -12.77
N ASP A 44 0.60 -22.59 -12.66
CA ASP A 44 1.29 -22.75 -11.39
C ASP A 44 1.71 -21.36 -10.90
N ALA A 45 1.10 -20.86 -9.84
CA ALA A 45 1.28 -19.50 -9.35
C ALA A 45 1.43 -19.49 -7.82
N GLU A 46 2.40 -18.70 -7.35
CA GLU A 46 2.71 -18.54 -5.93
C GLU A 46 2.97 -17.08 -5.59
N VAL A 47 2.51 -16.64 -4.42
CA VAL A 47 2.82 -15.30 -3.90
C VAL A 47 4.03 -15.41 -2.98
N VAL A 48 5.06 -14.62 -3.28
CA VAL A 48 6.31 -14.52 -2.51
C VAL A 48 6.53 -13.08 -2.10
N LEU A 49 6.71 -12.83 -0.81
CA LEU A 49 6.93 -11.51 -0.25
C LEU A 49 8.18 -11.49 0.62
N HIS A 50 8.84 -10.33 0.67
CA HIS A 50 9.96 -10.12 1.58
C HIS A 50 9.50 -10.04 3.03
N ASP A 51 8.47 -9.24 3.30
CA ASP A 51 7.93 -9.04 4.64
C ASP A 51 6.71 -9.94 4.89
N PRO A 52 6.40 -10.26 6.15
CA PRO A 52 5.24 -11.07 6.48
C PRO A 52 3.94 -10.34 6.10
N VAL A 53 2.90 -11.12 5.81
CA VAL A 53 1.55 -10.57 5.64
C VAL A 53 1.12 -9.89 6.95
N PRO A 54 0.80 -8.59 6.94
CA PRO A 54 0.34 -7.88 8.12
C PRO A 54 -0.87 -8.54 8.75
N ARG A 55 -0.94 -8.52 10.10
CA ARG A 55 -1.96 -9.23 10.88
C ARG A 55 -3.39 -8.97 10.41
N ILE A 56 -3.69 -7.73 10.02
CA ILE A 56 -5.04 -7.32 9.58
C ILE A 56 -5.44 -7.95 8.23
N TYR A 57 -4.47 -8.41 7.43
CA TYR A 57 -4.69 -9.06 6.14
C TYR A 57 -4.54 -10.59 6.19
N GLN A 58 -4.09 -11.17 7.31
CA GLN A 58 -4.00 -12.63 7.48
C GLN A 58 -5.34 -13.36 7.32
N PRO A 59 -6.51 -12.77 7.64
CA PRO A 59 -7.79 -13.41 7.37
C PRO A 59 -8.20 -13.47 5.89
N LEU A 60 -7.44 -12.84 4.97
CA LEU A 60 -7.75 -12.92 3.54
C LEU A 60 -7.56 -14.34 2.99
N PRO A 61 -8.42 -14.75 2.03
CA PRO A 61 -8.27 -16.03 1.35
C PRO A 61 -6.87 -16.19 0.75
N PHE A 62 -6.24 -17.34 0.99
CA PHE A 62 -4.89 -17.70 0.54
C PHE A 62 -3.73 -16.93 1.19
N ALA A 63 -3.97 -16.07 2.16
CA ALA A 63 -2.90 -15.35 2.88
C ALA A 63 -1.95 -16.33 3.63
N ASP A 64 -2.47 -17.47 4.09
CA ASP A 64 -1.72 -18.55 4.73
C ASP A 64 -0.77 -19.30 3.78
N ARG A 65 -0.87 -19.06 2.46
CA ARG A 65 -0.04 -19.68 1.42
C ARG A 65 1.05 -18.74 0.89
N VAL A 66 1.15 -17.54 1.41
CA VAL A 66 2.21 -16.59 1.04
C VAL A 66 3.54 -17.09 1.59
N VAL A 67 4.53 -17.18 0.72
CA VAL A 67 5.89 -17.53 1.10
C VAL A 67 6.65 -16.27 1.47
N GLN A 68 7.18 -16.23 2.69
CA GLN A 68 8.07 -15.16 3.13
C GLN A 68 9.53 -15.58 2.95
N THR A 69 10.31 -14.78 2.19
CA THR A 69 11.74 -15.02 1.95
C THR A 69 12.43 -13.75 1.45
N ASP A 70 13.75 -13.70 1.56
CA ASP A 70 14.57 -12.61 0.99
C ASP A 70 14.92 -12.87 -0.49
N ARG A 71 14.76 -14.12 -0.97
CA ARG A 71 15.14 -14.52 -2.31
C ARG A 71 14.13 -15.42 -2.96
N VAL A 72 13.76 -15.10 -4.21
CA VAL A 72 12.89 -15.95 -5.04
C VAL A 72 13.71 -17.12 -5.58
N ASN A 73 13.44 -18.31 -5.06
CA ASN A 73 14.02 -19.56 -5.52
C ASN A 73 12.97 -20.36 -6.32
N GLY A 74 13.42 -21.11 -7.33
CA GLY A 74 12.53 -21.93 -8.14
C GLY A 74 12.52 -21.55 -9.62
N ASN A 75 11.94 -22.44 -10.43
CA ASN A 75 11.93 -22.32 -11.89
C ASN A 75 10.66 -21.57 -12.36
N TYR A 76 10.45 -20.34 -11.89
CA TYR A 76 9.38 -19.49 -12.40
C TYR A 76 9.81 -18.90 -13.76
N GLU A 77 8.89 -18.97 -14.75
CA GLU A 77 9.12 -18.44 -16.10
C GLU A 77 8.88 -16.93 -16.15
N ALA A 78 8.02 -16.42 -15.26
CA ALA A 78 7.77 -14.99 -15.12
C ALA A 78 7.52 -14.58 -13.68
N ALA A 79 7.82 -13.32 -13.38
CA ALA A 79 7.42 -12.65 -12.16
C ALA A 79 6.40 -11.56 -12.49
N ILE A 80 5.26 -11.56 -11.78
CA ILE A 80 4.27 -10.48 -11.82
C ILE A 80 4.47 -9.63 -10.57
N ILE A 81 4.87 -8.39 -10.76
CA ILE A 81 5.11 -7.42 -9.70
C ILE A 81 3.89 -6.48 -9.68
N LEU A 82 3.14 -6.51 -8.58
CA LEU A 82 1.91 -5.74 -8.42
C LEU A 82 2.13 -4.62 -7.42
N GLU A 83 1.46 -3.49 -7.62
CA GLU A 83 1.45 -2.37 -6.66
C GLU A 83 2.87 -1.94 -6.28
N CYS A 84 3.75 -1.76 -7.29
CA CYS A 84 5.15 -1.51 -7.03
C CYS A 84 5.79 -0.74 -8.19
N ASP A 85 6.35 0.43 -7.91
CA ASP A 85 6.94 1.34 -8.89
C ASP A 85 8.38 0.99 -9.30
N SER A 86 9.00 0.01 -8.62
CA SER A 86 10.35 -0.46 -8.94
C SER A 86 10.65 -1.83 -8.34
N ILE A 87 11.53 -2.59 -8.99
CA ILE A 87 11.95 -3.92 -8.52
C ILE A 87 12.65 -3.84 -7.15
N GLN A 88 13.38 -2.76 -6.88
CA GLN A 88 14.13 -2.56 -5.63
C GLN A 88 13.18 -2.46 -4.42
N ARG A 89 11.97 -1.95 -4.61
CA ARG A 89 10.98 -1.86 -3.52
C ARG A 89 10.45 -3.20 -3.07
N THR A 90 10.58 -4.25 -3.88
CA THR A 90 10.21 -5.61 -3.46
C THR A 90 11.16 -6.16 -2.39
N ARG A 91 12.42 -5.71 -2.37
CA ARG A 91 13.54 -6.23 -1.57
C ARG A 91 13.83 -7.72 -1.79
N LEU A 92 13.29 -8.31 -2.82
CA LEU A 92 13.53 -9.70 -3.18
C LEU A 92 14.68 -9.81 -4.15
N GLU A 93 15.62 -10.68 -3.84
CA GLU A 93 16.65 -11.09 -4.79
C GLU A 93 16.12 -12.14 -5.78
N GLY A 94 16.74 -12.22 -6.96
CA GLY A 94 16.48 -13.27 -7.94
C GLY A 94 15.24 -13.04 -8.80
N LEU A 95 14.69 -11.83 -8.83
CA LEU A 95 13.63 -11.46 -9.77
C LEU A 95 14.18 -11.07 -11.14
N GLU A 96 15.39 -10.52 -11.19
CA GLU A 96 16.03 -9.92 -12.37
C GLU A 96 16.26 -10.92 -13.51
N ASP A 97 16.43 -12.19 -13.17
CA ASP A 97 16.68 -13.27 -14.14
C ASP A 97 15.41 -13.81 -14.79
N ARG A 98 14.23 -13.24 -14.47
CA ARG A 98 12.92 -13.71 -14.92
C ARG A 98 12.28 -12.74 -15.90
N PHE A 99 11.30 -13.23 -16.64
CA PHE A 99 10.45 -12.34 -17.44
C PHE A 99 9.55 -11.52 -16.50
N LEU A 100 9.75 -10.21 -16.44
CA LEU A 100 9.04 -9.32 -15.52
C LEU A 100 7.78 -8.74 -16.17
N ILE A 101 6.68 -8.77 -15.43
CA ILE A 101 5.41 -8.09 -15.76
C ILE A 101 5.09 -7.18 -14.58
N SER A 102 4.92 -5.89 -14.80
CA SER A 102 4.47 -4.92 -13.81
C SER A 102 3.01 -4.57 -14.03
N ILE A 103 2.22 -4.61 -12.96
CA ILE A 103 0.82 -4.15 -12.94
C ILE A 103 0.69 -3.19 -11.77
N ASP A 104 0.47 -1.91 -12.06
CA ASP A 104 0.57 -0.85 -11.06
C ASP A 104 -0.35 0.34 -11.41
N HIS A 105 -0.76 1.10 -10.42
CA HIS A 105 -1.52 2.34 -10.60
C HIS A 105 -0.80 3.60 -10.06
N HIS A 106 0.40 3.46 -9.54
CA HIS A 106 1.16 4.59 -9.02
C HIS A 106 1.51 5.62 -10.10
N THR A 107 1.32 6.91 -9.81
CA THR A 107 1.72 8.02 -10.69
C THR A 107 3.23 8.18 -10.82
N SER A 108 3.99 7.72 -9.82
CA SER A 108 5.46 7.71 -9.80
C SER A 108 6.05 6.53 -10.57
N GLY A 109 5.22 5.56 -10.97
CA GLY A 109 5.66 4.33 -11.63
C GLY A 109 6.42 4.62 -12.92
N ARG A 110 7.66 4.11 -13.02
CA ARG A 110 8.45 4.11 -14.25
C ARG A 110 8.49 2.70 -14.81
N PRO A 111 8.45 2.54 -16.16
CA PRO A 111 8.62 1.22 -16.76
C PRO A 111 9.95 0.61 -16.36
N PHE A 112 9.93 -0.54 -15.67
CA PHE A 112 11.12 -1.30 -15.27
C PHE A 112 11.04 -2.78 -15.66
N ALA A 113 9.85 -3.26 -16.00
CA ALA A 113 9.58 -4.63 -16.39
C ALA A 113 9.64 -4.81 -17.92
N HIS A 114 9.62 -6.05 -18.39
CA HIS A 114 9.52 -6.37 -19.82
C HIS A 114 8.15 -5.98 -20.38
N VAL A 115 7.11 -6.14 -19.56
CA VAL A 115 5.75 -5.64 -19.82
C VAL A 115 5.30 -4.79 -18.66
N ASN A 116 4.84 -3.57 -18.94
CA ASN A 116 4.38 -2.64 -17.92
C ASN A 116 2.93 -2.24 -18.23
N TRP A 117 2.02 -2.61 -17.35
CA TRP A 117 0.65 -2.13 -17.37
C TRP A 117 0.47 -1.20 -16.16
N ILE A 118 0.78 0.08 -16.40
CA ILE A 118 0.66 1.14 -15.42
C ILE A 118 -0.52 2.01 -15.84
N ASP A 119 -1.51 2.16 -14.95
CA ASP A 119 -2.68 3.00 -15.18
C ASP A 119 -2.97 3.90 -13.96
N PRO A 120 -2.46 5.14 -13.94
CA PRO A 120 -2.68 6.08 -12.85
C PRO A 120 -4.14 6.54 -12.67
N HIS A 121 -5.03 6.19 -13.59
CA HIS A 121 -6.46 6.49 -13.47
C HIS A 121 -7.22 5.40 -12.71
N ALA A 122 -6.65 4.21 -12.57
CA ALA A 122 -7.22 3.16 -11.73
C ALA A 122 -7.17 3.58 -10.26
N THR A 123 -8.24 3.29 -9.54
CA THR A 123 -8.37 3.66 -8.12
C THR A 123 -7.46 2.84 -7.21
N ALA A 124 -7.08 1.64 -7.66
CA ALA A 124 -6.24 0.68 -6.96
C ALA A 124 -5.69 -0.34 -7.98
N THR A 125 -4.58 -0.99 -7.70
CA THR A 125 -4.10 -2.13 -8.51
C THR A 125 -5.11 -3.28 -8.51
N ALA A 126 -5.92 -3.42 -7.46
CA ALA A 126 -7.05 -4.35 -7.41
C ALA A 126 -8.05 -4.17 -8.56
N GLU A 127 -8.27 -2.95 -9.04
CA GLU A 127 -9.11 -2.67 -10.22
C GLU A 127 -8.50 -3.28 -11.48
N LEU A 128 -7.19 -3.13 -11.67
CA LEU A 128 -6.47 -3.71 -12.82
C LEU A 128 -6.52 -5.24 -12.79
N VAL A 129 -6.33 -5.84 -11.62
CA VAL A 129 -6.42 -7.29 -11.43
C VAL A 129 -7.85 -7.80 -11.69
N TYR A 130 -8.88 -7.05 -11.28
CA TYR A 130 -10.25 -7.36 -11.64
C TYR A 130 -10.44 -7.36 -13.16
N CYS A 131 -9.97 -6.32 -13.85
CA CYS A 131 -10.02 -6.22 -15.32
C CYS A 131 -9.27 -7.38 -16.00
N LEU A 132 -8.10 -7.79 -15.45
CA LEU A 132 -7.34 -8.95 -15.92
C LEU A 132 -8.18 -10.22 -15.86
N GLY A 133 -8.77 -10.52 -14.70
CA GLY A 133 -9.59 -11.71 -14.50
C GLY A 133 -10.80 -11.75 -15.43
N ARG A 134 -11.50 -10.61 -15.58
CA ARG A 134 -12.65 -10.49 -16.50
C ARG A 134 -12.26 -10.68 -17.96
N ALA A 135 -11.17 -10.07 -18.40
CA ALA A 135 -10.69 -10.19 -19.78
C ALA A 135 -10.15 -11.59 -20.09
N ALA A 136 -9.63 -12.30 -19.09
CA ALA A 136 -9.22 -13.70 -19.20
C ALA A 136 -10.41 -14.70 -19.16
N GLY A 137 -11.65 -14.20 -19.01
CA GLY A 137 -12.84 -15.05 -18.92
C GLY A 137 -12.98 -15.81 -17.58
N VAL A 138 -12.22 -15.41 -16.57
CA VAL A 138 -12.29 -16.04 -15.24
C VAL A 138 -13.52 -15.54 -14.49
N LYS A 139 -14.26 -16.48 -13.89
CA LYS A 139 -15.32 -16.13 -12.93
C LYS A 139 -14.67 -15.60 -11.64
N ILE A 140 -15.00 -14.38 -11.27
CA ILE A 140 -14.57 -13.81 -9.98
C ILE A 140 -15.32 -14.56 -8.88
N THR A 141 -14.59 -15.35 -8.08
CA THR A 141 -15.13 -16.10 -6.94
C THR A 141 -15.24 -15.19 -5.72
N ALA A 142 -15.93 -15.64 -4.67
CA ALA A 142 -16.04 -14.88 -3.41
C ALA A 142 -14.67 -14.62 -2.78
N GLU A 143 -13.74 -15.56 -2.88
CA GLU A 143 -12.37 -15.43 -2.37
C GLU A 143 -11.59 -14.35 -3.13
N ILE A 144 -11.63 -14.37 -4.48
CA ILE A 144 -11.01 -13.35 -5.32
C ILE A 144 -11.64 -11.99 -5.01
N ALA A 145 -12.97 -11.93 -4.98
CA ALA A 145 -13.70 -10.70 -4.70
C ALA A 145 -13.36 -10.10 -3.33
N THR A 146 -13.20 -10.92 -2.28
CA THR A 146 -12.80 -10.49 -0.93
C THR A 146 -11.41 -9.86 -0.95
N CYS A 147 -10.44 -10.47 -1.65
CA CYS A 147 -9.10 -9.93 -1.79
C CYS A 147 -9.12 -8.58 -2.53
N LEU A 148 -9.80 -8.51 -3.68
CA LEU A 148 -9.91 -7.27 -4.48
C LEU A 148 -10.68 -6.17 -3.74
N TYR A 149 -11.76 -6.52 -3.03
CA TYR A 149 -12.52 -5.54 -2.24
C TYR A 149 -11.67 -4.95 -1.12
N THR A 150 -10.83 -5.77 -0.48
CA THR A 150 -9.90 -5.30 0.55
C THR A 150 -8.88 -4.33 -0.04
N GLY A 151 -8.26 -4.64 -1.18
CA GLY A 151 -7.35 -3.74 -1.88
C GLY A 151 -8.03 -2.42 -2.22
N LEU A 152 -9.17 -2.47 -2.90
CA LEU A 152 -9.95 -1.28 -3.27
C LEU A 152 -10.33 -0.42 -2.06
N MET A 153 -10.80 -1.05 -0.96
CA MET A 153 -11.22 -0.35 0.26
C MET A 153 -10.04 0.32 0.96
N THR A 154 -8.89 -0.34 1.04
CA THR A 154 -7.72 0.22 1.74
C THR A 154 -7.10 1.38 0.98
N ASP A 155 -6.96 1.25 -0.33
CA ASP A 155 -6.31 2.27 -1.16
C ASP A 155 -7.18 3.52 -1.37
N THR A 156 -8.49 3.36 -1.33
CA THR A 156 -9.44 4.48 -1.32
C THR A 156 -9.62 5.13 0.05
N GLY A 157 -8.91 4.65 1.08
CA GLY A 157 -9.14 5.09 2.46
C GLY A 157 -10.59 4.88 2.91
N SER A 158 -11.18 3.73 2.58
CA SER A 158 -12.59 3.43 2.80
C SER A 158 -13.53 4.36 2.05
N PHE A 159 -13.21 4.61 0.79
CA PHE A 159 -13.97 5.49 -0.11
C PHE A 159 -13.99 6.97 0.30
N MET A 160 -13.04 7.40 1.14
CA MET A 160 -12.92 8.79 1.61
C MET A 160 -11.91 9.62 0.81
N PHE A 161 -10.98 8.99 0.07
CA PHE A 161 -9.95 9.73 -0.66
C PHE A 161 -10.47 10.29 -1.97
N LYS A 162 -9.86 11.40 -2.42
CA LYS A 162 -10.24 12.19 -3.60
C LYS A 162 -10.31 11.37 -4.90
N GLY A 163 -9.54 10.28 -5.03
CA GLY A 163 -9.56 9.39 -6.19
C GLY A 163 -10.83 8.53 -6.31
N THR A 164 -11.65 8.45 -5.24
CA THR A 164 -12.91 7.70 -5.26
C THR A 164 -13.92 8.33 -6.21
N ASN A 165 -14.45 7.55 -7.14
CA ASN A 165 -15.38 7.99 -8.17
C ASN A 165 -16.46 6.92 -8.46
N GLU A 166 -17.31 7.15 -9.47
CA GLU A 166 -18.38 6.23 -9.84
C GLU A 166 -17.87 4.84 -10.27
N HIS A 167 -16.67 4.75 -10.90
CA HIS A 167 -16.08 3.47 -11.29
C HIS A 167 -15.66 2.67 -10.06
N THR A 168 -15.13 3.34 -9.04
CA THR A 168 -14.80 2.73 -7.75
C THR A 168 -16.01 2.05 -7.12
N PHE A 169 -17.15 2.76 -7.07
CA PHE A 169 -18.39 2.20 -6.50
C PHE A 169 -18.99 1.13 -7.40
N ALA A 170 -18.90 1.26 -8.72
CA ALA A 170 -19.34 0.22 -9.64
C ALA A 170 -18.51 -1.06 -9.44
N LEU A 171 -17.19 -0.97 -9.32
CA LEU A 171 -16.34 -2.11 -9.01
C LEU A 171 -16.66 -2.70 -7.64
N ALA A 172 -16.80 -1.89 -6.59
CA ALA A 172 -17.19 -2.35 -5.26
C ALA A 172 -18.51 -3.14 -5.31
N ARG A 173 -19.52 -2.65 -6.06
CA ARG A 173 -20.79 -3.35 -6.28
C ARG A 173 -20.56 -4.72 -6.92
N GLU A 174 -19.76 -4.80 -8.01
CA GLU A 174 -19.48 -6.07 -8.68
C GLU A 174 -18.79 -7.09 -7.76
N LEU A 175 -17.85 -6.62 -6.93
CA LEU A 175 -17.15 -7.46 -5.96
C LEU A 175 -18.11 -7.98 -4.86
N VAL A 176 -19.02 -7.14 -4.38
CA VAL A 176 -20.07 -7.57 -3.43
C VAL A 176 -21.02 -8.59 -4.06
N LEU A 177 -21.42 -8.38 -5.32
CA LEU A 177 -22.25 -9.34 -6.06
C LEU A 177 -21.51 -10.67 -6.31
N ALA A 178 -20.18 -10.63 -6.41
CA ALA A 178 -19.34 -11.83 -6.54
C ALA A 178 -19.15 -12.55 -5.19
N GLY A 179 -19.55 -11.96 -4.07
CA GLY A 179 -19.57 -12.59 -2.74
C GLY A 179 -18.58 -11.99 -1.72
N ALA A 180 -17.95 -10.85 -2.02
CA ALA A 180 -17.23 -10.12 -0.98
C ALA A 180 -18.21 -9.61 0.10
N ASP A 181 -17.85 -9.80 1.36
CA ASP A 181 -18.61 -9.25 2.49
C ASP A 181 -17.95 -7.95 2.99
N PRO A 182 -18.52 -6.76 2.69
CA PRO A 182 -17.96 -5.47 3.10
C PRO A 182 -17.79 -5.34 4.61
N PHE A 183 -18.75 -5.89 5.38
CA PHE A 183 -18.68 -5.85 6.84
C PHE A 183 -17.48 -6.65 7.36
N GLN A 184 -17.28 -7.86 6.84
CA GLN A 184 -16.17 -8.71 7.26
C GLN A 184 -14.81 -8.11 6.86
N CYS A 185 -14.70 -7.53 5.64
CA CYS A 185 -13.50 -6.81 5.21
C CYS A 185 -13.19 -5.63 6.13
N ALA A 186 -14.18 -4.77 6.40
CA ALA A 186 -14.03 -3.63 7.30
C ALA A 186 -13.69 -4.07 8.74
N ARG A 187 -14.35 -5.14 9.23
CA ARG A 187 -14.08 -5.69 10.56
C ARG A 187 -12.62 -6.14 10.72
N ASN A 188 -12.07 -6.82 9.73
CA ASN A 188 -10.70 -7.31 9.77
C ASN A 188 -9.67 -6.15 9.82
N ILE A 189 -9.99 -5.00 9.23
CA ILE A 189 -9.09 -3.86 9.14
C ILE A 189 -9.28 -2.91 10.34
N TYR A 190 -10.53 -2.54 10.66
CA TYR A 190 -10.81 -1.46 11.62
C TYR A 190 -11.14 -1.94 13.03
N PHE A 191 -11.54 -3.21 13.21
CA PHE A 191 -11.90 -3.77 14.51
C PHE A 191 -10.93 -4.87 14.98
N ALA A 192 -9.78 -5.00 14.34
CA ALA A 192 -8.73 -5.97 14.68
C ALA A 192 -7.47 -5.33 15.28
N HIS A 193 -7.56 -4.07 15.71
CA HIS A 193 -6.41 -3.38 16.29
C HIS A 193 -5.97 -4.00 17.61
N SER A 194 -4.66 -4.11 17.80
CA SER A 194 -4.07 -4.58 19.04
C SER A 194 -4.23 -3.55 20.18
N THR A 195 -4.26 -4.01 21.43
CA THR A 195 -4.19 -3.10 22.58
C THR A 195 -2.91 -2.27 22.54
N ALA A 196 -1.81 -2.82 22.01
CA ALA A 196 -0.54 -2.13 21.81
C ALA A 196 -0.71 -0.93 20.88
N LYS A 197 -1.37 -1.10 19.72
CA LYS A 197 -1.70 -0.01 18.78
C LYS A 197 -2.53 1.08 19.46
N MET A 198 -3.54 0.71 20.25
CA MET A 198 -4.39 1.70 20.92
C MET A 198 -3.62 2.51 21.99
N ARG A 199 -2.69 1.87 22.72
CA ARG A 199 -1.79 2.57 23.64
C ARG A 199 -0.82 3.49 22.92
N LEU A 200 -0.23 3.02 21.80
CA LEU A 200 0.67 3.82 20.97
C LEU A 200 -0.05 5.03 20.38
N LEU A 201 -1.28 4.86 19.90
CA LEU A 201 -2.13 5.94 19.40
C LEU A 201 -2.36 6.99 20.50
N GLY A 202 -2.69 6.56 21.73
CA GLY A 202 -2.83 7.48 22.87
C GLY A 202 -1.55 8.27 23.13
N ALA A 203 -0.38 7.63 23.08
CA ALA A 203 0.91 8.30 23.22
C ALA A 203 1.17 9.31 22.09
N ALA A 204 0.89 8.92 20.83
CA ALA A 204 1.06 9.81 19.69
C ALA A 204 0.14 11.04 19.77
N LEU A 205 -1.13 10.86 20.17
CA LEU A 205 -2.08 11.97 20.31
C LEU A 205 -1.74 12.91 21.47
N THR A 206 -1.10 12.42 22.53
CA THR A 206 -0.56 13.28 23.60
C THR A 206 0.53 14.22 23.08
N ASN A 207 1.25 13.80 22.03
CA ASN A 207 2.30 14.56 21.35
C ASN A 207 1.79 15.37 20.15
N LEU A 208 0.49 15.65 20.06
CA LEU A 208 -0.07 16.38 18.93
C LEU A 208 0.34 17.86 18.95
N HIS A 209 0.83 18.31 17.80
CA HIS A 209 1.09 19.72 17.51
C HIS A 209 0.38 20.12 16.22
N ARG A 210 -0.01 21.41 16.16
CA ARG A 210 -0.65 22.00 14.99
C ARG A 210 -0.09 23.39 14.72
N GLU A 211 0.20 23.68 13.46
CA GLU A 211 0.55 25.00 12.97
C GLU A 211 -0.23 25.27 11.66
N GLY A 212 -1.22 26.17 11.73
CA GLY A 212 -2.09 26.45 10.59
C GLY A 212 -2.77 25.18 10.05
N PRO A 213 -2.62 24.88 8.74
CA PRO A 213 -3.21 23.70 8.10
C PRO A 213 -2.38 22.42 8.29
N LEU A 214 -1.25 22.47 8.98
CA LEU A 214 -0.40 21.31 9.26
C LEU A 214 -0.57 20.83 10.68
N ALA A 215 -0.70 19.51 10.86
CA ALA A 215 -0.60 18.85 12.16
C ALA A 215 0.49 17.76 12.12
N TRP A 216 1.17 17.56 13.22
CA TRP A 216 2.09 16.45 13.39
C TRP A 216 1.98 15.82 14.76
N ILE A 217 2.25 14.52 14.76
CA ILE A 217 2.31 13.69 15.95
C ILE A 217 3.59 12.88 15.91
N TRP A 218 4.09 12.44 17.04
CA TRP A 218 5.25 11.57 17.08
C TRP A 218 5.17 10.56 18.22
N VAL A 219 6.00 9.54 18.09
CA VAL A 219 6.30 8.59 19.16
C VAL A 219 7.79 8.37 19.25
N THR A 220 8.28 8.26 20.48
CA THR A 220 9.67 7.89 20.76
C THR A 220 9.84 6.38 20.70
N HIS A 221 11.09 5.94 20.56
CA HIS A 221 11.42 4.51 20.67
C HIS A 221 10.98 3.93 22.02
N GLU A 222 11.18 4.66 23.13
CA GLU A 222 10.69 4.27 24.44
C GLU A 222 9.16 4.09 24.49
N GLN A 223 8.40 4.98 23.86
CA GLN A 223 6.93 4.85 23.77
C GLN A 223 6.50 3.63 22.96
N MET A 224 7.24 3.27 21.90
CA MET A 224 7.02 2.03 21.16
C MET A 224 7.22 0.81 22.08
N GLU A 225 8.32 0.76 22.82
CA GLU A 225 8.61 -0.35 23.76
C GLU A 225 7.57 -0.45 24.89
N ARG A 226 7.24 0.66 25.53
CA ARG A 226 6.26 0.71 26.66
C ARG A 226 4.85 0.28 26.22
N SER A 227 4.46 0.58 24.98
CA SER A 227 3.18 0.14 24.43
C SER A 227 3.20 -1.32 23.95
N HIS A 228 4.37 -1.95 23.87
CA HIS A 228 4.60 -3.24 23.21
C HIS A 228 4.15 -3.23 21.74
N ALA A 229 4.23 -2.06 21.09
CA ALA A 229 3.79 -1.90 19.70
C ALA A 229 4.88 -2.34 18.73
N LYS A 230 4.44 -2.95 17.64
CA LYS A 230 5.27 -3.31 16.50
C LYS A 230 5.19 -2.23 15.41
N GLU A 231 6.02 -2.35 14.38
CA GLU A 231 6.01 -1.43 13.24
C GLU A 231 4.63 -1.39 12.55
N GLU A 232 3.98 -2.53 12.39
CA GLU A 232 2.64 -2.64 11.81
C GLU A 232 1.56 -1.86 12.60
N ASP A 233 1.74 -1.69 13.91
CA ASP A 233 0.81 -0.93 14.75
C ASP A 233 0.84 0.59 14.48
N CYS A 234 1.89 1.08 13.81
CA CYS A 234 2.01 2.49 13.42
C CYS A 234 1.13 2.87 12.22
N GLU A 235 0.67 1.87 11.44
CA GLU A 235 -0.12 2.13 10.24
C GLU A 235 -1.45 2.83 10.58
N GLY A 236 -1.75 3.89 9.83
CA GLY A 236 -2.98 4.68 9.99
C GLY A 236 -2.99 5.67 11.18
N ILE A 237 -1.99 5.70 12.05
CA ILE A 237 -1.94 6.66 13.17
C ILE A 237 -1.95 8.11 12.67
N VAL A 238 -1.29 8.41 11.56
CA VAL A 238 -1.25 9.74 10.95
C VAL A 238 -2.65 10.28 10.59
N ASN A 239 -3.59 9.40 10.26
CA ASN A 239 -4.95 9.78 9.85
C ASN A 239 -5.73 10.48 10.98
N TYR A 240 -5.40 10.19 12.24
CA TYR A 240 -6.03 10.87 13.38
C TYR A 240 -5.63 12.35 13.44
N ALA A 241 -4.39 12.69 13.11
CA ALA A 241 -3.98 14.09 13.01
C ALA A 241 -4.60 14.78 11.79
N LEU A 242 -4.72 14.06 10.66
CA LEU A 242 -5.38 14.57 9.46
C LEU A 242 -6.88 14.82 9.66
N SER A 243 -7.53 14.06 10.54
CA SER A 243 -8.99 14.18 10.80
C SER A 243 -9.38 15.48 11.50
N ILE A 244 -8.41 16.25 12.01
CA ILE A 244 -8.69 17.54 12.63
C ILE A 244 -9.27 18.50 11.59
N GLN A 245 -10.31 19.24 11.99
CA GLN A 245 -10.88 20.30 11.17
C GLN A 245 -9.78 21.31 10.79
N ASP A 246 -9.81 21.83 9.57
CA ASP A 246 -8.83 22.81 9.03
C ASP A 246 -7.37 22.33 8.96
N VAL A 247 -7.10 21.04 9.18
CA VAL A 247 -5.82 20.42 8.86
C VAL A 247 -5.89 19.86 7.44
N GLU A 248 -4.96 20.27 6.59
CA GLU A 248 -4.83 19.82 5.20
C GLU A 248 -3.73 18.78 5.03
N VAL A 249 -2.70 18.83 5.88
CA VAL A 249 -1.56 17.91 5.85
C VAL A 249 -1.25 17.43 7.25
N ALA A 250 -1.00 16.13 7.38
CA ALA A 250 -0.55 15.54 8.63
C ALA A 250 0.75 14.75 8.46
N ALA A 251 1.62 14.82 9.46
CA ALA A 251 2.85 14.05 9.55
C ALA A 251 2.90 13.24 10.85
N PHE A 252 3.34 11.98 10.75
CA PHE A 252 3.62 11.13 11.90
C PHE A 252 5.09 10.74 11.90
N PHE A 253 5.82 11.13 12.96
CA PHE A 253 7.23 10.82 13.14
C PHE A 253 7.38 9.68 14.15
N ARG A 254 7.96 8.58 13.71
CA ARG A 254 8.32 7.46 14.57
C ARG A 254 9.83 7.41 14.74
N GLU A 255 10.31 7.57 15.97
CA GLU A 255 11.73 7.44 16.29
C GLU A 255 12.20 5.99 16.11
N MET A 256 13.33 5.83 15.45
CA MET A 256 13.99 4.56 15.20
C MET A 256 15.13 4.35 16.22
N PRO A 257 15.57 3.09 16.47
CA PRO A 257 16.67 2.83 17.43
C PRO A 257 17.99 3.54 17.11
N ASP A 258 18.20 3.91 15.85
CA ASP A 258 19.39 4.63 15.37
C ASP A 258 19.26 6.17 15.47
N GLY A 259 18.19 6.68 16.08
CA GLY A 259 17.92 8.11 16.24
C GLY A 259 17.34 8.81 15.01
N ARG A 260 17.13 8.08 13.91
CA ARG A 260 16.39 8.58 12.75
C ARG A 260 14.88 8.50 12.97
N TYR A 261 14.13 9.16 12.10
CA TYR A 261 12.67 9.14 12.11
C TYR A 261 12.13 8.52 10.84
N ARG A 262 11.24 7.54 10.98
CA ARG A 262 10.33 7.14 9.92
C ARG A 262 9.15 8.11 9.92
N VAL A 263 8.87 8.71 8.75
CA VAL A 263 7.83 9.73 8.63
C VAL A 263 6.75 9.22 7.68
N SER A 264 5.50 9.27 8.14
CA SER A 264 4.32 9.04 7.31
C SER A 264 3.63 10.38 7.06
N LEU A 265 3.30 10.67 5.82
CA LEU A 265 2.63 11.90 5.40
C LEU A 265 1.26 11.57 4.83
N ARG A 266 0.28 12.42 5.13
CA ARG A 266 -1.07 12.36 4.55
C ARG A 266 -1.55 13.76 4.20
N SER A 267 -2.35 13.86 3.14
CA SER A 267 -2.94 15.12 2.66
C SER A 267 -4.42 14.90 2.31
N LYS A 268 -5.24 15.93 2.50
CA LYS A 268 -6.62 15.97 2.01
C LYS A 268 -6.73 16.28 0.51
N GLY A 269 -5.61 16.37 -0.21
CA GLY A 269 -5.51 16.57 -1.65
C GLY A 269 -5.17 18.01 -2.08
N GLY A 270 -4.95 18.92 -1.13
CA GLY A 270 -4.47 20.28 -1.41
C GLY A 270 -2.96 20.37 -1.64
N LEU A 271 -2.20 19.37 -1.22
CA LEU A 271 -0.75 19.29 -1.37
C LEU A 271 -0.34 17.86 -1.73
N ASN A 272 0.52 17.73 -2.74
CA ASN A 272 1.10 16.43 -3.13
C ASN A 272 2.25 16.08 -2.17
N VAL A 273 1.97 15.15 -1.24
CA VAL A 273 2.95 14.73 -0.23
C VAL A 273 3.99 13.73 -0.77
N ALA A 274 3.77 13.13 -1.94
CA ALA A 274 4.78 12.29 -2.57
C ALA A 274 6.02 13.09 -2.96
N ILE A 275 5.83 14.30 -3.54
CA ILE A 275 6.91 15.20 -3.91
C ILE A 275 7.76 15.60 -2.69
N ILE A 276 7.10 15.76 -1.53
CA ILE A 276 7.81 16.05 -0.27
C ILE A 276 8.63 14.84 0.17
N ALA A 277 8.03 13.65 0.16
CA ALA A 277 8.71 12.42 0.56
C ALA A 277 9.92 12.11 -0.34
N GLU A 278 9.83 12.35 -1.65
CA GLU A 278 10.91 12.14 -2.62
C GLU A 278 12.16 12.97 -2.30
N ARG A 279 11.99 14.20 -1.75
CA ARG A 279 13.13 15.04 -1.32
C ARG A 279 13.95 14.44 -0.18
N PHE A 280 13.38 13.47 0.53
CA PHE A 280 14.02 12.70 1.60
C PHE A 280 14.28 11.23 1.20
N GLY A 281 14.30 10.93 -0.10
CA GLY A 281 14.53 9.59 -0.62
C GLY A 281 13.39 8.61 -0.34
N GLY A 282 12.19 9.13 -0.09
CA GLY A 282 10.96 8.38 0.08
C GLY A 282 10.09 8.36 -1.18
N GLY A 283 8.79 8.15 -1.02
CA GLY A 283 7.82 8.12 -2.12
C GLY A 283 6.42 7.74 -1.64
N GLY A 284 5.51 7.54 -2.60
CA GLY A 284 4.12 7.15 -2.36
C GLY A 284 3.17 7.86 -3.32
N HIS A 285 1.92 8.02 -2.88
CA HIS A 285 0.85 8.69 -3.62
C HIS A 285 0.74 10.17 -3.28
N GLU A 286 -0.02 10.91 -4.10
CA GLU A 286 -0.30 12.34 -3.90
C GLU A 286 -0.80 12.66 -2.49
N CYS A 287 -1.71 11.83 -1.94
CA CYS A 287 -2.31 12.03 -0.63
C CYS A 287 -1.69 11.17 0.48
N ALA A 288 -0.78 10.23 0.17
CA ALA A 288 -0.23 9.28 1.13
C ALA A 288 1.20 8.89 0.75
N SER A 289 2.18 9.30 1.56
CA SER A 289 3.58 9.01 1.28
C SER A 289 4.39 8.78 2.56
N GLY A 290 5.64 8.38 2.42
CA GLY A 290 6.54 8.18 3.54
C GLY A 290 8.00 8.32 3.17
N CYS A 291 8.80 8.74 4.15
CA CYS A 291 10.25 8.90 4.01
C CYS A 291 10.98 8.56 5.32
N SER A 292 12.29 8.68 5.30
CA SER A 292 13.12 8.62 6.51
C SER A 292 13.89 9.92 6.66
N MET A 293 14.01 10.43 7.89
CA MET A 293 14.70 11.68 8.18
C MET A 293 15.67 11.51 9.33
N ASP A 294 16.77 12.23 9.29
CA ASP A 294 17.72 12.28 10.40
C ASP A 294 17.17 13.12 11.55
N GLY A 295 17.52 12.74 12.79
CA GLY A 295 17.17 13.49 13.99
C GLY A 295 18.08 14.72 14.24
N PRO A 296 17.83 15.47 15.29
CA PRO A 296 16.73 15.30 16.26
C PRO A 296 15.35 15.69 15.71
N LEU A 297 14.28 15.32 16.43
CA LEU A 297 12.88 15.56 16.00
C LEU A 297 12.63 17.02 15.58
N SER A 298 13.13 17.97 16.38
CA SER A 298 12.96 19.40 16.08
C SER A 298 13.51 19.81 14.71
N VAL A 299 14.63 19.21 14.29
CA VAL A 299 15.25 19.46 12.97
C VAL A 299 14.42 18.78 11.88
N ALA A 300 14.00 17.53 12.09
CA ALA A 300 13.17 16.83 11.13
C ALA A 300 11.83 17.55 10.90
N VAL A 301 11.18 18.00 11.97
CA VAL A 301 9.94 18.80 11.89
C VAL A 301 10.18 20.12 11.17
N ALA A 302 11.21 20.88 11.53
CA ALA A 302 11.51 22.18 10.89
C ALA A 302 11.70 22.03 9.35
N ARG A 303 12.50 21.03 8.93
CA ARG A 303 12.71 20.74 7.50
C ARG A 303 11.42 20.32 6.77
N MET A 304 10.53 19.61 7.46
CA MET A 304 9.24 19.24 6.91
C MET A 304 8.33 20.46 6.76
N LEU A 305 8.28 21.33 7.80
CA LEU A 305 7.51 22.58 7.81
C LEU A 305 7.91 23.51 6.66
N GLU A 306 9.21 23.65 6.37
CA GLU A 306 9.73 24.48 5.27
C GLU A 306 9.18 24.06 3.90
N LEU A 307 8.90 22.76 3.70
CA LEU A 307 8.38 22.25 2.43
C LEU A 307 6.86 22.31 2.32
N ILE A 308 6.15 22.38 3.46
CA ILE A 308 4.68 22.35 3.51
C ILE A 308 4.11 23.76 3.60
N ARG A 309 4.85 24.71 4.21
CA ARG A 309 4.41 26.11 4.23
C ARG A 309 4.26 26.63 2.80
N PRO A 310 3.14 27.30 2.47
CA PRO A 310 3.06 28.01 1.22
C PRO A 310 4.30 28.93 1.15
N THR A 311 5.08 28.81 0.09
CA THR A 311 6.00 29.89 -0.25
C THR A 311 5.13 31.12 -0.39
N ASP A 312 5.26 32.07 0.54
CA ASP A 312 4.67 33.40 0.38
C ASP A 312 5.10 33.90 -1.00
N SER A 313 4.22 33.74 -1.98
CA SER A 313 4.33 34.40 -3.27
C SER A 313 3.98 35.88 -3.04
N THR A 314 4.87 36.55 -2.32
CA THR A 314 4.97 37.99 -2.36
C THR A 314 5.86 38.35 -3.56
N GLN A 315 5.28 38.54 -4.71
CA GLN A 315 5.43 39.79 -5.52
C GLN A 315 4.66 39.64 -6.82
#